data_ba57a1341c3a9365a368627cd453546c
#
_entry.id   ba57a1341c3a9365a368627cd453546c
#
_cell.length_a   1.000
_cell.length_b   1.000
_cell.length_c   1.000
_cell.angle_alpha   90.00
_cell.angle_beta   90.00
_cell.angle_gamma   90.00
#
_symmetry.space_group_name_H-M   'P 1'
#
loop_
_entity.id
_entity.type
_entity.pdbx_description
1 polymer ?
#
loop_
_entity_poly.entity_id
_entity_poly.type
_entity_poly.pdbx_seq_one_letter_code
_entity_poly.pdbx_strand_id
1 'polypeptide(L)' 'MLRIISGTAKGTVLETPKGENTRPTLGSTRESIFNVLANIGIIESRVLDVFAGTGALGLEALSRGAAKATFIDK' A
#
# COMPACT_ATOMS: atom_id res chain seq x y z
N MET A 1 -12.81 -7.00 1.82
CA MET A 1 -11.65 -7.28 2.68
C MET A 1 -10.39 -6.69 2.06
N LEU A 2 -9.63 -5.97 2.85
CA LEU A 2 -8.44 -5.29 2.37
C LEU A 2 -7.23 -6.23 2.47
N ARG A 3 -6.53 -6.44 1.38
CA ARG A 3 -5.39 -7.37 1.34
C ARG A 3 -4.23 -6.78 0.54
N ILE A 4 -3.03 -7.23 0.88
CA ILE A 4 -1.85 -6.96 0.06
C ILE A 4 -1.95 -7.78 -1.22
N ILE A 5 -1.75 -7.11 -2.35
CA ILE A 5 -2.00 -7.71 -3.67
C ILE A 5 -0.83 -8.55 -4.16
N SER A 6 0.39 -8.09 -3.94
CA SER A 6 1.56 -8.73 -4.54
C SER A 6 2.78 -8.62 -3.63
N GLY A 7 3.84 -9.34 -3.94
CA GLY A 7 5.11 -9.27 -3.23
C GLY A 7 5.23 -10.28 -2.11
N THR A 8 6.18 -10.05 -1.21
CA THR A 8 6.53 -11.01 -0.15
C THR A 8 5.42 -11.24 0.86
N ALA A 9 4.53 -10.25 1.04
CA ALA A 9 3.42 -10.35 1.97
C ALA A 9 2.06 -10.50 1.28
N LYS A 10 2.06 -10.96 0.02
CA LYS A 10 0.84 -11.16 -0.75
C LYS A 10 -0.21 -11.94 0.04
N GLY A 11 -1.44 -11.46 0.03
CA GLY A 11 -2.56 -12.11 0.69
C GLY A 11 -2.75 -11.72 2.15
N THR A 12 -1.84 -10.96 2.73
CA THR A 12 -1.98 -10.50 4.12
C THR A 12 -3.21 -9.59 4.23
N VAL A 13 -4.07 -9.89 5.19
CA VAL A 13 -5.27 -9.10 5.46
C VAL A 13 -4.89 -7.90 6.32
N LEU A 14 -5.36 -6.73 5.92
CA LEU A 14 -5.12 -5.49 6.65
C LEU A 14 -6.38 -5.06 7.38
N GLU A 15 -6.21 -4.47 8.55
CA GLU A 15 -7.34 -3.98 9.32
C GLU A 15 -7.93 -2.73 8.68
N THR A 16 -9.26 -2.66 8.67
CA THR A 16 -9.98 -1.49 8.21
C THR A 16 -10.70 -0.91 9.42
N PRO A 17 -10.52 0.37 9.75
CA PRO A 17 -11.19 0.99 10.88
C PRO A 17 -12.71 0.91 10.73
N LYS A 18 -13.39 0.54 11.79
CA LYS A 18 -14.85 0.51 11.81
C LYS A 18 -15.40 1.92 11.92
N GLY A 19 -16.50 2.18 11.24
CA GLY A 19 -17.20 3.44 11.34
C GLY A 19 -16.54 4.58 10.60
N GLU A 20 -15.47 4.33 9.90
CA GLU A 20 -14.80 5.34 9.10
C GLU A 20 -15.58 5.60 7.81
N ASN A 21 -15.76 6.87 7.49
CA ASN A 21 -16.35 7.26 6.21
C ASN A 21 -15.32 7.34 5.10
N THR A 22 -14.08 7.13 5.44
CA THR A 22 -12.98 7.17 4.49
C THR A 22 -12.98 5.89 3.68
N ARG A 23 -12.98 6.03 2.38
CA ARG A 23 -12.88 4.87 1.50
C ARG A 23 -11.43 4.52 1.29
N PRO A 24 -11.02 3.26 1.51
CA PRO A 24 -9.69 2.84 1.10
C PRO A 24 -9.57 2.88 -0.42
N THR A 25 -8.36 3.05 -0.92
CA THR A 25 -8.10 2.95 -2.35
C THR A 25 -8.53 1.57 -2.83
N LEU A 26 -9.34 1.52 -3.87
CA LEU A 26 -9.82 0.25 -4.42
C LEU A 26 -8.64 -0.63 -4.84
N GLY A 27 -8.79 -1.95 -4.66
CA GLY A 27 -7.76 -2.91 -5.01
C GLY A 27 -7.28 -2.78 -6.45
N SER A 28 -8.20 -2.60 -7.38
CA SER A 28 -7.86 -2.43 -8.79
C SER A 28 -7.05 -1.15 -9.05
N THR A 29 -7.41 -0.05 -8.38
CA THR A 29 -6.67 1.20 -8.50
C THR A 29 -5.27 1.06 -7.90
N ARG A 30 -5.16 0.43 -6.74
CA ARG A 30 -3.89 0.20 -6.07
C ARG A 30 -2.99 -0.68 -6.93
N GLU A 31 -3.53 -1.72 -7.54
CA GLU A 31 -2.79 -2.59 -8.44
C GLU A 31 -2.27 -1.82 -9.65
N SER A 32 -3.11 -0.97 -10.25
CA SER A 32 -2.70 -0.15 -11.41
C SER A 32 -1.58 0.80 -11.05
N ILE A 33 -1.66 1.44 -9.90
CA ILE A 33 -0.62 2.36 -9.41
C ILE A 33 0.71 1.61 -9.30
N PHE A 34 0.72 0.45 -8.66
CA PHE A 34 1.96 -0.29 -8.44
C PHE A 34 2.49 -0.94 -9.70
N ASN A 35 1.63 -1.26 -10.67
CA ASN A 35 2.10 -1.74 -11.96
C ASN A 35 2.92 -0.66 -12.68
N VAL A 36 2.49 0.59 -12.59
CA VAL A 36 3.26 1.72 -13.14
C VAL A 36 4.55 1.91 -12.36
N LEU A 37 4.48 1.89 -11.04
CA LEU A 37 5.66 2.09 -10.19
C LEU A 37 6.70 0.98 -10.36
N ALA A 38 6.25 -0.24 -10.65
CA ALA A 38 7.17 -1.35 -10.91
C ALA A 38 8.06 -1.06 -12.12
N ASN A 39 7.55 -0.37 -13.13
CA ASN A 39 8.31 0.01 -14.31
C ASN A 39 9.29 1.15 -14.03
N ILE A 40 9.01 1.97 -13.03
CA ILE A 40 9.90 3.08 -12.64
C ILE A 40 10.98 2.60 -11.69
N GLY A 41 10.67 1.60 -10.87
CA GLY A 41 11.61 1.00 -9.93
C GLY A 41 11.24 1.26 -8.48
N ILE A 42 10.39 0.38 -7.93
CA ILE A 42 10.01 0.49 -6.52
C ILE A 42 10.94 -0.30 -5.61
N ILE A 43 11.66 -1.28 -6.16
CA ILE A 43 12.58 -2.11 -5.38
C ILE A 43 13.67 -1.23 -4.77
N GLU A 44 13.88 -1.39 -3.47
CA GLU A 44 14.85 -0.63 -2.67
C GLU A 44 14.56 0.87 -2.59
N SER A 45 13.38 1.31 -3.04
CA SER A 45 12.97 2.71 -2.95
C SER A 45 12.57 3.09 -1.52
N ARG A 46 12.54 4.39 -1.27
CA ARG A 46 11.96 4.95 -0.04
C ARG A 46 10.62 5.57 -0.39
N VAL A 47 9.60 5.20 0.35
CA VAL A 47 8.22 5.56 0.06
C VAL A 47 7.66 6.42 1.19
N LEU A 48 6.97 7.49 0.83
CA LEU A 48 6.23 8.30 1.78
C LEU A 48 4.74 8.16 1.48
N ASP A 49 4.00 7.61 2.44
CA ASP A 49 2.55 7.43 2.35
C ASP A 49 1.88 8.52 3.16
N VAL A 50 1.45 9.58 2.49
CA VAL A 50 0.76 10.70 3.11
C VAL A 50 -0.73 10.36 3.18
N PHE A 51 -1.34 10.55 4.34
CA PHE A 51 -2.72 10.13 4.62
C PHE A 51 -2.84 8.60 4.60
N ALA A 52 -1.96 7.95 5.34
CA ALA A 52 -1.80 6.50 5.30
C ALA A 52 -3.08 5.72 5.65
N GLY A 53 -3.89 6.23 6.58
CA GLY A 53 -5.08 5.49 7.01
C GLY A 53 -4.72 4.10 7.49
N THR A 54 -5.16 3.07 6.77
CA THR A 54 -4.83 1.67 7.08
C THR A 54 -3.38 1.30 6.79
N GLY A 55 -2.65 2.17 6.09
CA GLY A 55 -1.29 1.88 5.67
C GLY A 55 -1.20 0.99 4.43
N ALA A 56 -2.32 0.76 3.76
CA ALA A 56 -2.38 -0.19 2.65
C ALA A 56 -1.38 0.12 1.53
N LEU A 57 -1.25 1.37 1.14
CA LEU A 57 -0.33 1.74 0.05
C LEU A 57 1.13 1.54 0.43
N GLY A 58 1.52 1.99 1.61
CA GLY A 58 2.89 1.83 2.08
C GLY A 58 3.25 0.38 2.34
N LEU A 59 2.31 -0.38 2.91
CA LEU A 59 2.53 -1.81 3.15
C LEU A 59 2.63 -2.57 1.84
N GLU A 60 1.83 -2.21 0.84
CA GLU A 60 1.95 -2.79 -0.49
C GLU A 60 3.33 -2.51 -1.09
N ALA A 61 3.82 -1.29 -0.94
CA ALA A 61 5.14 -0.91 -1.43
C ALA A 61 6.24 -1.75 -0.77
N LEU A 62 6.17 -1.92 0.55
CA LEU A 62 7.14 -2.74 1.28
C LEU A 62 7.09 -4.19 0.81
N SER A 63 5.88 -4.72 0.62
CA SER A 63 5.69 -6.08 0.14
C SER A 63 6.30 -6.30 -1.24
N ARG A 64 6.30 -5.27 -2.07
CA ARG A 64 6.84 -5.34 -3.44
C ARG A 64 8.32 -4.99 -3.53
N GLY A 65 8.97 -4.78 -2.39
CA GLY A 65 10.41 -4.63 -2.34
C GLY A 65 10.96 -3.25 -2.00
N ALA A 66 10.12 -2.30 -1.62
CA ALA A 66 10.61 -1.01 -1.15
C ALA A 66 11.47 -1.22 0.09
N ALA A 67 12.54 -0.44 0.21
CA ALA A 67 13.45 -0.55 1.35
C ALA A 67 12.85 0.05 2.62
N LYS A 68 12.03 1.09 2.46
CA LYS A 68 11.47 1.81 3.61
C LYS A 68 10.15 2.47 3.22
N ALA A 69 9.22 2.49 4.15
CA ALA A 69 7.99 3.27 4.00
C ALA A 69 7.79 4.12 5.25
N THR A 70 7.43 5.38 5.05
CA THR A 70 7.07 6.29 6.12
C THR A 70 5.60 6.62 5.97
N PHE A 71 4.84 6.51 7.05
CA PHE A 71 3.41 6.70 7.05
C PHE A 71 3.07 7.97 7.80
N ILE A 72 2.29 8.82 7.17
CA ILE A 72 1.78 10.04 7.79
C ILE A 72 0.26 10.00 7.72
N ASP A 73 -0.38 10.16 8.87
CA ASP A 73 -1.83 10.18 8.96
C ASP A 73 -2.27 11.35 9.83
N LYS A 74 -3.35 11.98 9.43
CA LYS A 74 -3.91 13.11 10.17
C LYS A 74 -5.12 12.71 10.98
#